data_75abbd048af7b8b36b7a64b40744e71b
#
_entry.id   75abbd048af7b8b36b7a64b40744e71b
#
_cell.length_a   1.000
_cell.length_b   1.000
_cell.length_c   1.000
_cell.angle_alpha   90.00
_cell.angle_beta   90.00
_cell.angle_gamma   90.00
#
_symmetry.space_group_name_H-M   'P 1'
#
loop_
_entity.id
_entity.type
_entity.pdbx_description
1 polymer ?
#
loop_
_entity_poly.entity_id
_entity_poly.type
_entity_poly.pdbx_seq_one_letter_code
_entity_poly.pdbx_strand_id
1 'polypeptide(L)'
;MRDVDTSQLSGRLLRVFLTVYDEMSVSKAAERLNISQSTVSHNLEKLRCIIGDKLFVQAGRGIVPSPRAERLVPKVRRLLAQMDALVDHGEY
;
A
#
# COMPACT_ATOMS: atom_id res chain seq x y z
N MET A 1 -21.30 -14.58 0.88
CA MET A 1 -20.07 -14.25 1.56
C MET A 1 -18.94 -14.13 0.55
N ARG A 2 -18.12 -13.14 0.73
CA ARG A 2 -17.02 -12.95 -0.20
C ARG A 2 -15.76 -13.63 0.30
N ASP A 3 -15.14 -14.38 -0.58
CA ASP A 3 -13.87 -14.99 -0.26
C ASP A 3 -12.78 -13.95 -0.39
N VAL A 4 -12.03 -13.75 0.68
CA VAL A 4 -10.88 -12.88 0.65
C VAL A 4 -9.65 -13.76 0.51
N ASP A 5 -8.96 -13.61 -0.60
CA ASP A 5 -7.79 -14.42 -0.86
C ASP A 5 -6.54 -13.63 -0.48
N THR A 6 -6.07 -13.89 0.72
CA THR A 6 -4.89 -13.17 1.21
C THR A 6 -3.63 -13.52 0.44
N SER A 7 -3.66 -14.61 -0.34
CA SER A 7 -2.50 -14.94 -1.15
C SER A 7 -2.22 -13.89 -2.22
N GLN A 8 -3.20 -13.02 -2.51
CA GLN A 8 -2.99 -11.94 -3.45
C GLN A 8 -2.35 -10.72 -2.81
N LEU A 9 -2.32 -10.66 -1.49
CA LEU A 9 -1.56 -9.63 -0.81
C LEU A 9 -0.08 -9.93 -0.92
N SER A 10 0.68 -8.92 -1.25
CA SER A 10 2.13 -9.08 -1.37
C SER A 10 2.80 -7.90 -0.68
N GLY A 11 4.09 -8.10 -0.34
CA GLY A 11 4.85 -7.01 0.21
C GLY A 11 4.90 -5.82 -0.73
N ARG A 12 4.92 -6.09 -2.04
CA ARG A 12 4.92 -5.03 -3.03
C ARG A 12 3.65 -4.17 -2.95
N LEU A 13 2.47 -4.80 -2.88
CA LEU A 13 1.22 -4.06 -2.77
C LEU A 13 1.18 -3.21 -1.52
N LEU A 14 1.62 -3.79 -0.41
CA LEU A 14 1.62 -3.06 0.86
C LEU A 14 2.62 -1.92 0.85
N ARG A 15 3.75 -2.11 0.20
CA ARG A 15 4.76 -1.07 0.11
C ARG A 15 4.27 0.09 -0.76
N VAL A 16 3.55 -0.23 -1.84
CA VAL A 16 2.94 0.81 -2.66
C VAL A 16 1.94 1.61 -1.84
N PHE A 17 1.11 0.92 -1.07
CA PHE A 17 0.12 1.58 -0.22
C PHE A 17 0.79 2.57 0.75
N LEU A 18 1.82 2.10 1.46
CA LEU A 18 2.50 2.97 2.42
C LEU A 18 3.19 4.15 1.76
N THR A 19 3.80 3.91 0.60
CA THR A 19 4.51 4.99 -0.09
C THR A 19 3.54 6.05 -0.56
N VAL A 20 2.39 5.64 -1.09
CA VAL A 20 1.35 6.60 -1.48
C VAL A 20 0.86 7.37 -0.25
N TYR A 21 0.69 6.67 0.86
CA TYR A 21 0.26 7.33 2.09
C TYR A 21 1.29 8.35 2.57
N ASP A 22 2.56 7.97 2.56
CA ASP A 22 3.62 8.86 3.04
C ASP A 22 3.79 10.08 2.12
N GLU A 23 3.66 9.89 0.81
CA GLU A 23 3.85 10.97 -0.14
C GLU A 23 2.56 11.76 -0.39
N MET A 24 1.41 11.18 -0.11
CA MET A 24 0.10 11.74 -0.45
C MET A 24 0.03 12.13 -1.92
N SER A 25 0.65 11.31 -2.78
CA SER A 25 0.73 11.60 -4.19
C SER A 25 1.10 10.32 -4.91
N VAL A 26 0.32 9.97 -5.93
CA VAL A 26 0.61 8.81 -6.75
C VAL A 26 1.89 9.03 -7.55
N SER A 27 2.06 10.24 -8.09
CA SER A 27 3.24 10.51 -8.92
C SER A 27 4.52 10.49 -8.09
N LYS A 28 4.49 11.06 -6.89
CA LYS A 28 5.68 11.05 -6.04
C LYS A 28 5.97 9.64 -5.53
N ALA A 29 4.93 8.88 -5.24
CA ALA A 29 5.13 7.49 -4.84
C ALA A 29 5.79 6.70 -5.96
N ALA A 30 5.34 6.91 -7.20
CA ALA A 30 5.92 6.21 -8.34
C ALA A 30 7.40 6.54 -8.50
N GLU A 31 7.74 7.83 -8.35
CA GLU A 31 9.14 8.24 -8.41
C GLU A 31 9.97 7.57 -7.34
N ARG A 32 9.45 7.58 -6.11
CA ARG A 32 10.17 7.03 -4.98
C ARG A 32 10.38 5.53 -5.13
N LEU A 33 9.39 4.83 -5.71
CA LEU A 33 9.47 3.39 -5.91
C LEU A 33 10.15 3.02 -7.22
N ASN A 34 10.42 4.00 -8.06
CA ASN A 34 11.05 3.79 -9.36
C ASN A 34 10.20 2.89 -10.25
N ILE A 35 8.90 3.16 -10.28
CA ILE A 35 7.95 2.46 -11.14
C ILE A 35 7.03 3.48 -11.79
N SER A 36 6.23 3.06 -12.74
CA SER A 36 5.34 3.98 -13.43
C SER A 36 4.14 4.33 -12.57
N GLN A 37 3.52 5.48 -12.86
CA GLN A 37 2.30 5.86 -12.16
C GLN A 37 1.18 4.87 -12.43
N SER A 38 1.10 4.35 -13.64
CA SER A 38 0.06 3.38 -13.95
C SER A 38 0.25 2.09 -13.15
N THR A 39 1.50 1.71 -12.87
CA THR A 39 1.76 0.55 -12.00
C THR A 39 1.27 0.83 -10.58
N VAL A 40 1.54 2.03 -10.06
CA VAL A 40 1.05 2.39 -8.73
C VAL A 40 -0.47 2.33 -8.70
N SER A 41 -1.12 2.93 -9.70
CA SER A 41 -2.57 2.96 -9.74
C SER A 41 -3.16 1.56 -9.85
N HIS A 42 -2.54 0.71 -10.65
CA HIS A 42 -2.99 -0.67 -10.80
C HIS A 42 -2.88 -1.43 -9.47
N ASN A 43 -1.76 -1.25 -8.78
CA ASN A 43 -1.56 -1.90 -7.49
C ASN A 43 -2.55 -1.41 -6.45
N LEU A 44 -2.84 -0.10 -6.45
CA LEU A 44 -3.86 0.44 -5.54
C LEU A 44 -5.23 -0.15 -5.84
N GLU A 45 -5.53 -0.33 -7.11
CA GLU A 45 -6.82 -0.90 -7.50
C GLU A 45 -6.95 -2.33 -6.98
N LYS A 46 -5.89 -3.12 -7.08
CA LYS A 46 -5.89 -4.47 -6.54
C LYS A 46 -6.15 -4.44 -5.03
N LEU A 47 -5.46 -3.54 -4.33
CA LEU A 47 -5.65 -3.43 -2.89
C LEU A 47 -7.07 -3.04 -2.54
N ARG A 48 -7.66 -2.12 -3.31
CA ARG A 48 -9.04 -1.73 -3.07
C ARG A 48 -9.97 -2.93 -3.13
N CYS A 49 -9.74 -3.80 -4.10
CA CYS A 49 -10.56 -5.01 -4.23
C CYS A 49 -10.34 -5.96 -3.06
N ILE A 50 -9.09 -6.16 -2.65
CA ILE A 50 -8.79 -7.09 -1.57
C ILE A 50 -9.32 -6.58 -0.24
N ILE A 51 -9.10 -5.30 0.05
CA ILE A 51 -9.48 -4.70 1.32
C ILE A 51 -10.97 -4.38 1.36
N GLY A 52 -11.54 -4.04 0.20
CA GLY A 52 -12.93 -3.63 0.15
C GLY A 52 -13.15 -2.19 0.59
N ASP A 53 -12.21 -1.33 0.25
CA ASP A 53 -12.27 0.08 0.62
C ASP A 53 -11.52 0.89 -0.43
N LYS A 54 -11.88 2.14 -0.59
CA LYS A 54 -11.24 2.99 -1.58
C LYS A 54 -9.80 3.34 -1.20
N LEU A 55 -9.49 3.37 0.05
CA LEU A 55 -8.18 3.65 0.64
C LEU A 55 -7.74 5.09 0.46
N PHE A 56 -7.82 5.64 -0.74
CA PHE A 56 -7.50 7.04 -1.01
C PHE A 56 -8.60 7.62 -1.88
N VAL A 57 -8.98 8.87 -1.62
CA VAL A 57 -9.99 9.56 -2.42
C VAL A 57 -9.44 10.91 -2.82
N GLN A 58 -9.95 11.41 -3.95
CA GLN A 58 -9.58 12.73 -4.42
C GLN A 58 -10.06 13.78 -3.46
N ALA A 59 -9.22 14.78 -3.21
CA ALA A 59 -9.58 15.92 -2.39
C ALA A 59 -8.81 17.11 -2.93
N GLY A 60 -9.51 18.02 -3.59
CA GLY A 60 -8.86 19.13 -4.24
C GLY A 60 -7.92 18.62 -5.31
N ARG A 61 -6.67 19.02 -5.25
CA ARG A 61 -5.67 18.61 -6.24
C ARG A 61 -4.91 17.36 -5.84
N GLY A 62 -5.17 16.87 -4.65
CA GLY A 62 -4.44 15.73 -4.17
C GLY A 62 -5.37 14.62 -3.75
N ILE A 63 -4.86 13.80 -2.87
CA ILE A 63 -5.62 12.68 -2.34
C ILE A 63 -5.55 12.70 -0.83
N VAL A 64 -6.54 12.07 -0.20
CA VAL A 64 -6.53 11.88 1.24
C VAL A 64 -6.86 10.43 1.52
N PRO A 65 -6.33 9.88 2.62
CA PRO A 65 -6.64 8.50 2.97
C PRO A 65 -8.03 8.39 3.56
N SER A 66 -8.67 7.24 3.31
CA SER A 66 -9.94 6.95 3.97
C SER A 66 -9.69 6.66 5.45
N PRO A 67 -10.74 6.71 6.28
CA PRO A 67 -10.56 6.32 7.68
C PRO A 67 -10.02 4.91 7.84
N ARG A 68 -10.43 4.01 6.96
CA ARG A 68 -9.92 2.64 7.03
C ARG A 68 -8.44 2.59 6.68
N ALA A 69 -8.02 3.36 5.66
CA ALA A 69 -6.61 3.41 5.30
C ALA A 69 -5.78 3.90 6.47
N GLU A 70 -6.27 4.94 7.16
CA GLU A 70 -5.55 5.44 8.34
C GLU A 70 -5.36 4.37 9.39
N ARG A 71 -6.37 3.56 9.61
CA ARG A 71 -6.27 2.50 10.62
C ARG A 71 -5.37 1.36 10.16
N LEU A 72 -5.25 1.17 8.86
CA LEU A 72 -4.40 0.10 8.33
C LEU A 72 -2.91 0.43 8.37
N VAL A 73 -2.58 1.71 8.32
CA VAL A 73 -1.18 2.14 8.21
C VAL A 73 -0.29 1.51 9.28
N PRO A 74 -0.60 1.62 10.58
CA PRO A 74 0.31 1.03 11.56
C PRO A 74 0.40 -0.49 11.45
N LYS A 75 -0.68 -1.14 11.04
CA LYS A 75 -0.65 -2.59 10.85
C LYS A 75 0.23 -2.97 9.67
N VAL A 76 0.13 -2.20 8.58
CA VAL A 76 0.93 -2.48 7.40
C VAL A 76 2.40 -2.22 7.68
N ARG A 77 2.71 -1.13 8.39
CA ARG A 77 4.10 -0.84 8.75
C ARG A 77 4.71 -1.99 9.56
N ARG A 78 3.95 -2.49 10.52
CA ARG A 78 4.44 -3.60 11.34
C ARG A 78 4.63 -4.86 10.53
N LEU A 79 3.67 -5.14 9.64
CA LEU A 79 3.74 -6.33 8.81
C LEU A 79 4.95 -6.27 7.88
N LEU A 80 5.19 -5.13 7.24
CA LEU A 80 6.34 -4.99 6.36
C LEU A 80 7.65 -5.10 7.14
N ALA A 81 7.70 -4.54 8.34
CA ALA A 81 8.89 -4.66 9.17
C ALA A 81 9.17 -6.12 9.51
N GLN A 82 8.12 -6.89 9.78
CA GLN A 82 8.30 -8.31 10.06
C GLN A 82 8.74 -9.07 8.82
N MET A 83 8.20 -8.72 7.66
CA MET A 83 8.63 -9.35 6.42
C MET A 83 10.10 -9.03 6.13
N ASP A 84 10.49 -7.79 6.34
CA ASP A 84 11.89 -7.39 6.12
C ASP A 84 12.81 -8.13 7.08
N ALA A 85 12.36 -8.38 8.30
CA ALA A 85 13.17 -9.09 9.28
C ALA A 85 13.44 -10.54 8.86
N LEU A 86 12.53 -11.11 8.08
CA LEU A 86 12.73 -12.49 7.60
C LEU A 86 13.92 -12.60 6.67
N VAL A 87 14.24 -11.54 5.96
CA VAL A 87 15.38 -11.55 5.03
C VAL A 87 16.55 -10.74 5.56
N ASP A 88 16.48 -10.32 6.81
CA ASP A 88 17.56 -9.60 7.44
C ASP A 88 18.69 -10.60 7.71
N HIS A 89 19.90 -10.21 7.38
CA HIS A 89 21.03 -11.11 7.41
C HIS A 89 21.88 -10.99 8.65
N GLY A 90 21.52 -10.12 9.55
CA GLY A 90 22.28 -9.93 10.74
C GLY A 90 22.22 -11.10 11.71
N GLU A 91 21.37 -12.05 11.40
CA GLU A 91 21.08 -13.15 12.32
C GLU A 91 22.05 -14.29 12.24
N TYR A 92 22.87 -14.35 11.26
CA TYR A 92 23.74 -15.53 11.08
C TYR A 92 24.92 -15.51 11.98
#